data_fc804df701707790f065a580ca27dad0
#
_entry.id   fc804df701707790f065a580ca27dad0
#
_cell.length_a   1.000
_cell.length_b   1.000
_cell.length_c   1.000
_cell.angle_alpha   90.00
_cell.angle_beta   90.00
_cell.angle_gamma   90.00
#
_symmetry.space_group_name_H-M   'P 1'
#
loop_
_entity.id
_entity.type
_entity.pdbx_description
1 polymer ?
#
loop_
_entity_poly.entity_id
_entity_poly.type
_entity_poly.pdbx_seq_one_letter_code
_entity_poly.pdbx_strand_id
1 'polypeptide(L)'
;RKAGSPVTREEASQNYQIPIETLNEYESWGLCGSVKQVMGHWQYDDQDLERLSLIMALHDIGLSAPEVEKYMRLTLEESGTEQRRMNILNALRGRKLDEIHLREKQVERLDYLRYKLRGQGAKG
;
A
#
# COMPACT_ATOMS: atom_id res chain seq x y z
N ARG A 1 -14.74 -12.64 18.80
CA ARG A 1 -13.59 -12.18 19.58
C ARG A 1 -14.01 -11.00 20.48
N LYS A 2 -13.58 -10.98 21.71
CA LYS A 2 -13.82 -9.89 22.62
C LYS A 2 -12.92 -8.70 22.26
N ALA A 3 -13.48 -7.48 22.21
CA ALA A 3 -12.72 -6.28 21.88
C ALA A 3 -11.50 -6.14 22.79
N GLY A 4 -10.33 -5.84 22.21
CA GLY A 4 -9.08 -5.70 22.93
C GLY A 4 -8.32 -6.99 23.17
N SER A 5 -8.89 -8.16 22.86
CA SER A 5 -8.19 -9.43 22.99
C SER A 5 -7.12 -9.57 21.91
N PRO A 6 -5.91 -10.06 22.26
CA PRO A 6 -4.86 -10.25 21.28
C PRO A 6 -5.26 -11.24 20.18
N VAL A 7 -4.72 -11.02 18.99
CA VAL A 7 -4.97 -11.83 17.80
C VAL A 7 -3.67 -12.52 17.43
N THR A 8 -3.73 -13.82 17.13
CA THR A 8 -2.55 -14.54 16.67
C THR A 8 -2.27 -14.21 15.21
N ARG A 9 -1.07 -14.59 14.74
CA ARG A 9 -0.69 -14.43 13.33
C ARG A 9 -1.67 -15.15 12.41
N GLU A 10 -2.07 -16.36 12.76
CA GLU A 10 -3.03 -17.15 11.99
C GLU A 10 -4.40 -16.49 11.95
N GLU A 11 -4.86 -15.99 13.10
CA GLU A 11 -6.14 -15.27 13.16
C GLU A 11 -6.10 -13.98 12.35
N ALA A 12 -4.99 -13.24 12.40
CA ALA A 12 -4.83 -12.01 11.61
C ALA A 12 -4.93 -12.31 10.11
N SER A 13 -4.27 -13.37 9.66
CA SER A 13 -4.30 -13.75 8.27
C SER A 13 -5.68 -14.25 7.82
N GLN A 14 -6.31 -15.12 8.62
CA GLN A 14 -7.56 -15.77 8.23
C GLN A 14 -8.78 -14.90 8.48
N ASN A 15 -8.88 -14.29 9.67
CA ASN A 15 -10.09 -13.57 10.08
C ASN A 15 -10.11 -12.13 9.60
N TYR A 16 -8.93 -11.51 9.45
CA TYR A 16 -8.82 -10.12 9.02
C TYR A 16 -8.27 -9.99 7.61
N GLN A 17 -8.00 -11.12 6.95
CA GLN A 17 -7.54 -11.17 5.56
C GLN A 17 -6.27 -10.36 5.32
N ILE A 18 -5.37 -10.35 6.29
CA ILE A 18 -4.09 -9.66 6.18
C ILE A 18 -3.10 -10.61 5.50
N PRO A 19 -2.50 -10.20 4.36
CA PRO A 19 -1.53 -11.05 3.67
C PRO A 19 -0.32 -11.39 4.56
N ILE A 20 0.19 -12.60 4.43
CA ILE A 20 1.37 -13.05 5.19
C ILE A 20 2.54 -12.09 4.95
N GLU A 21 2.71 -11.62 3.71
CA GLU A 21 3.77 -10.68 3.36
C GLU A 21 3.68 -9.39 4.17
N THR A 22 2.48 -8.90 4.42
CA THR A 22 2.26 -7.70 5.23
C THR A 22 2.64 -7.95 6.68
N LEU A 23 2.27 -9.11 7.21
CA LEU A 23 2.67 -9.50 8.58
C LEU A 23 4.19 -9.58 8.69
N ASN A 24 4.84 -10.20 7.70
CA ASN A 24 6.30 -10.30 7.68
C ASN A 24 6.96 -8.93 7.66
N GLU A 25 6.46 -8.01 6.85
CA GLU A 25 6.97 -6.64 6.78
C GLU A 25 6.85 -5.94 8.13
N TYR A 26 5.66 -5.99 8.71
CA TYR A 26 5.39 -5.33 9.99
C TYR A 26 6.32 -5.84 11.09
N GLU A 27 6.47 -7.15 11.18
CA GLU A 27 7.37 -7.78 12.15
C GLU A 27 8.84 -7.43 11.87
N SER A 28 9.26 -7.50 10.61
CA SER A 28 10.66 -7.24 10.23
C SER A 28 11.06 -5.78 10.43
N TRP A 29 10.11 -4.85 10.27
CA TRP A 29 10.38 -3.43 10.50
C TRP A 29 10.44 -3.07 11.99
N GLY A 30 10.06 -3.99 12.86
CA GLY A 30 10.09 -3.77 14.31
C GLY A 30 9.05 -2.79 14.81
N LEU A 31 7.91 -2.71 14.14
CA LEU A 31 6.86 -1.74 14.48
C LEU A 31 5.86 -2.27 15.50
N CYS A 32 5.94 -3.54 15.86
CA CYS A 32 5.00 -4.19 16.77
C CYS A 32 5.18 -3.82 18.25
N GLY A 33 6.15 -3.00 18.59
CA GLY A 33 6.46 -2.70 19.98
C GLY A 33 7.28 -3.81 20.66
N SER A 34 7.57 -3.63 21.96
CA SER A 34 8.65 -4.35 22.62
C SER A 34 8.35 -5.81 22.96
N VAL A 35 7.11 -6.19 23.17
CA VAL A 35 6.81 -7.57 23.60
C VAL A 35 5.52 -8.04 22.96
N LYS A 36 5.65 -8.60 21.77
CA LYS A 36 4.48 -9.13 21.05
C LYS A 36 4.56 -10.63 20.81
N GLN A 37 5.65 -11.28 21.20
CA GLN A 37 5.76 -12.75 21.14
C GLN A 37 5.40 -13.34 22.48
N VAL A 38 4.42 -14.25 22.48
CA VAL A 38 4.01 -15.01 23.64
C VAL A 38 4.16 -16.48 23.29
N MET A 39 4.99 -17.22 24.04
CA MET A 39 5.26 -18.63 23.80
C MET A 39 5.74 -18.91 22.37
N GLY A 40 6.59 -18.02 21.84
CA GLY A 40 7.12 -18.14 20.48
C GLY A 40 6.18 -17.71 19.36
N HIS A 41 4.99 -17.23 19.68
CA HIS A 41 4.01 -16.81 18.68
C HIS A 41 3.74 -15.30 18.77
N TRP A 42 3.66 -14.65 17.61
CA TRP A 42 3.31 -13.24 17.55
C TRP A 42 1.85 -13.02 17.95
N GLN A 43 1.63 -11.97 18.74
CA GLN A 43 0.31 -11.55 19.20
C GLN A 43 0.11 -10.09 18.79
N TYR A 44 -1.01 -9.79 18.16
CA TYR A 44 -1.34 -8.44 17.70
C TYR A 44 -2.51 -7.88 18.50
N ASP A 45 -2.38 -6.64 18.96
CA ASP A 45 -3.48 -5.94 19.62
C ASP A 45 -4.25 -5.09 18.59
N ASP A 46 -5.25 -4.34 19.05
CA ASP A 46 -6.08 -3.53 18.15
C ASP A 46 -5.27 -2.44 17.46
N GLN A 47 -4.26 -1.88 18.15
CA GLN A 47 -3.39 -0.87 17.55
C GLN A 47 -2.53 -1.49 16.43
N ASP A 48 -2.04 -2.70 16.63
CA ASP A 48 -1.31 -3.41 15.58
C ASP A 48 -2.20 -3.67 14.37
N LEU A 49 -3.47 -4.05 14.60
CA LEU A 49 -4.41 -4.29 13.51
C LEU A 49 -4.70 -3.01 12.72
N GLU A 50 -4.81 -1.87 13.39
CA GLU A 50 -4.96 -0.58 12.71
C GLU A 50 -3.73 -0.24 11.86
N ARG A 51 -2.54 -0.49 12.38
CA ARG A 51 -1.29 -0.27 11.65
C ARG A 51 -1.20 -1.19 10.44
N LEU A 52 -1.55 -2.45 10.60
CA LEU A 52 -1.56 -3.41 9.49
C LEU A 52 -2.55 -3.01 8.42
N SER A 53 -3.74 -2.52 8.79
CA SER A 53 -4.71 -1.99 7.84
C SER A 53 -4.15 -0.81 7.06
N LEU A 54 -3.44 0.09 7.72
CA LEU A 54 -2.82 1.23 7.05
C LEU A 54 -1.73 0.78 6.08
N ILE A 55 -0.90 -0.19 6.48
CA ILE A 55 0.13 -0.75 5.60
C ILE A 55 -0.51 -1.32 4.33
N MET A 56 -1.60 -2.07 4.48
CA MET A 56 -2.33 -2.62 3.33
C MET A 56 -2.84 -1.52 2.40
N ALA A 57 -3.42 -0.46 2.98
CA ALA A 57 -3.92 0.68 2.19
C ALA A 57 -2.79 1.38 1.44
N LEU A 58 -1.64 1.56 2.09
CA LEU A 58 -0.48 2.21 1.46
C LEU A 58 0.08 1.37 0.30
N HIS A 59 0.09 0.05 0.44
CA HIS A 59 0.46 -0.83 -0.68
C HIS A 59 -0.57 -0.77 -1.80
N ASP A 60 -1.84 -0.73 -1.46
CA ASP A 60 -2.93 -0.70 -2.46
C ASP A 60 -2.87 0.54 -3.35
N ILE A 61 -2.45 1.68 -2.80
CA ILE A 61 -2.30 2.89 -3.62
C ILE A 61 -1.02 2.91 -4.44
N GLY A 62 -0.13 1.95 -4.24
CA GLY A 62 1.04 1.76 -5.07
C GLY A 62 2.37 2.24 -4.50
N LEU A 63 2.45 2.50 -3.18
CA LEU A 63 3.74 2.78 -2.55
C LEU A 63 4.59 1.51 -2.52
N SER A 64 5.89 1.68 -2.71
CA SER A 64 6.85 0.58 -2.57
C SER A 64 7.05 0.23 -1.09
N ALA A 65 7.60 -0.96 -0.82
CA ALA A 65 7.86 -1.38 0.56
C ALA A 65 8.71 -0.37 1.33
N PRO A 66 9.82 0.17 0.79
CA PRO A 66 10.57 1.20 1.50
C PRO A 66 9.78 2.48 1.77
N GLU A 67 8.91 2.88 0.85
CA GLU A 67 8.05 4.05 1.04
C GLU A 67 7.00 3.80 2.12
N VAL A 68 6.42 2.61 2.16
CA VAL A 68 5.46 2.22 3.20
C VAL A 68 6.15 2.23 4.57
N GLU A 69 7.34 1.64 4.66
CA GLU A 69 8.10 1.64 5.91
C GLU A 69 8.37 3.06 6.40
N LYS A 70 8.82 3.93 5.52
CA LYS A 70 9.09 5.33 5.86
C LYS A 70 7.83 6.03 6.37
N TYR A 71 6.71 5.86 5.67
CA TYR A 71 5.44 6.44 6.08
C TYR A 71 5.03 5.95 7.47
N MET A 72 5.13 4.63 7.69
CA MET A 72 4.76 4.04 8.98
C MET A 72 5.62 4.56 10.12
N ARG A 73 6.94 4.70 9.91
CA ARG A 73 7.83 5.25 10.94
C ARG A 73 7.45 6.69 11.28
N LEU A 74 7.03 7.46 10.28
CA LEU A 74 6.57 8.83 10.52
C LEU A 74 5.29 8.86 11.36
N THR A 75 4.36 7.91 11.14
CA THR A 75 3.12 7.86 11.95
C THR A 75 3.39 7.55 13.41
N LEU A 76 4.53 6.90 13.70
CA LEU A 76 4.88 6.52 15.08
C LEU A 76 5.61 7.62 15.84
N GLU A 77 6.04 8.68 15.16
CA GLU A 77 6.61 9.85 15.83
C GLU A 77 5.49 10.62 16.55
N GLU A 78 5.83 11.29 17.66
CA GLU A 78 4.83 11.91 18.53
C GLU A 78 3.99 12.99 17.83
N SER A 79 4.62 13.83 17.00
CA SER A 79 3.90 14.90 16.30
C SER A 79 4.74 15.52 15.21
N GLY A 80 4.10 16.34 14.38
CA GLY A 80 4.81 17.16 13.40
C GLY A 80 5.22 16.44 12.14
N THR A 81 4.62 15.27 11.85
CA THR A 81 4.99 14.49 10.67
C THR A 81 3.95 14.57 9.54
N GLU A 82 2.84 15.28 9.75
CA GLU A 82 1.75 15.36 8.79
C GLU A 82 2.22 15.88 7.44
N GLN A 83 3.05 16.93 7.45
CA GLN A 83 3.55 17.50 6.18
C GLN A 83 4.48 16.52 5.46
N ARG A 84 5.33 15.83 6.20
CA ARG A 84 6.26 14.85 5.62
C ARG A 84 5.49 13.66 5.03
N ARG A 85 4.45 13.19 5.72
CA ARG A 85 3.57 12.13 5.20
C ARG A 85 2.80 12.62 3.98
N MET A 86 2.30 13.85 4.03
CA MET A 86 1.62 14.45 2.87
C MET A 86 2.54 14.54 1.67
N ASN A 87 3.81 14.87 1.88
CA ASN A 87 4.80 14.95 0.79
C ASN A 87 4.97 13.59 0.10
N ILE A 88 4.97 12.49 0.86
CA ILE A 88 5.05 11.14 0.29
C ILE A 88 3.83 10.88 -0.60
N LEU A 89 2.63 11.19 -0.10
CA LEU A 89 1.39 10.97 -0.85
C LEU A 89 1.30 11.87 -2.08
N ASN A 90 1.73 13.13 -1.97
CA ASN A 90 1.73 14.06 -3.09
C ASN A 90 2.70 13.61 -4.19
N ALA A 91 3.87 13.11 -3.81
CA ALA A 91 4.84 12.58 -4.78
C ALA A 91 4.25 11.39 -5.54
N LEU A 92 3.59 10.47 -4.84
CA LEU A 92 2.91 9.35 -5.47
C LEU A 92 1.80 9.84 -6.41
N ARG A 93 0.99 10.80 -5.95
CA ARG A 93 -0.09 11.34 -6.77
C ARG A 93 0.46 11.92 -8.09
N GLY A 94 1.58 12.64 -8.02
CA GLY A 94 2.23 13.17 -9.21
C GLY A 94 2.66 12.09 -10.19
N ARG A 95 3.27 11.01 -9.65
CA ARG A 95 3.67 9.86 -10.48
C ARG A 95 2.46 9.21 -11.16
N LYS A 96 1.34 9.07 -10.42
CA LYS A 96 0.12 8.48 -10.98
C LYS A 96 -0.48 9.36 -12.08
N LEU A 97 -0.45 10.68 -11.92
CA LEU A 97 -0.91 11.61 -12.95
C LEU A 97 -0.04 11.50 -14.21
N ASP A 98 1.28 11.37 -14.04
CA ASP A 98 2.18 11.17 -15.18
C ASP A 98 1.87 9.87 -15.93
N GLU A 99 1.56 8.80 -15.21
CA GLU A 99 1.15 7.53 -15.80
C GLU A 99 -0.16 7.68 -16.60
N ILE A 100 -1.13 8.42 -16.08
CA ILE A 100 -2.40 8.68 -16.77
C ILE A 100 -2.14 9.44 -18.07
N HIS A 101 -1.33 10.51 -18.03
CA HIS A 101 -0.99 11.29 -19.21
C HIS A 101 -0.29 10.45 -20.26
N LEU A 102 0.62 9.57 -19.85
CA LEU A 102 1.28 8.65 -20.78
C LEU A 102 0.27 7.72 -21.44
N ARG A 103 -0.66 7.15 -20.66
CA ARG A 103 -1.70 6.27 -21.20
C ARG A 103 -2.59 7.00 -22.19
N GLU A 104 -2.96 8.25 -21.89
CA GLU A 104 -3.76 9.07 -22.80
C GLU A 104 -3.05 9.25 -24.14
N LYS A 105 -1.75 9.57 -24.12
CA LYS A 105 -0.96 9.70 -25.35
C LYS A 105 -0.89 8.40 -26.13
N GLN A 106 -0.79 7.28 -25.44
CA GLN A 106 -0.78 5.97 -26.09
C GLN A 106 -2.10 5.68 -26.78
N VAL A 107 -3.23 6.03 -26.16
CA VAL A 107 -4.56 5.89 -26.76
C VAL A 107 -4.68 6.75 -28.00
N GLU A 108 -4.22 8.01 -27.94
CA GLU A 108 -4.24 8.91 -29.11
C GLU A 108 -3.47 8.32 -30.30
N ARG A 109 -2.27 7.78 -30.04
CA ARG A 109 -1.47 7.16 -31.10
C ARG A 109 -2.13 5.92 -31.65
N LEU A 110 -2.72 5.11 -30.78
CA LEU A 110 -3.45 3.91 -31.17
C LEU A 110 -4.62 4.27 -32.07
N ASP A 111 -5.39 5.29 -31.71
CA ASP A 111 -6.52 5.77 -32.49
C ASP A 111 -6.10 6.31 -33.86
N TYR A 112 -4.95 6.99 -33.92
CA TYR A 112 -4.38 7.45 -35.19
C TYR A 112 -4.07 6.29 -36.09
N LEU A 113 -3.44 5.24 -35.57
CA LEU A 113 -3.12 4.04 -36.37
C LEU A 113 -4.38 3.34 -36.85
N ARG A 114 -5.40 3.26 -36.00
CA ARG A 114 -6.69 2.69 -36.39
C ARG A 114 -7.33 3.49 -37.55
N TYR A 115 -7.26 4.80 -37.46
CA TYR A 115 -7.77 5.70 -38.48
C TYR A 115 -7.04 5.45 -39.83
N LYS A 116 -5.72 5.33 -39.79
CA LYS A 116 -4.93 5.08 -40.99
C LYS A 116 -5.28 3.73 -41.62
N LEU A 117 -5.45 2.70 -40.84
CA LEU A 117 -5.85 1.38 -41.32
C LEU A 117 -7.22 1.41 -42.02
N ARG A 118 -8.18 2.14 -41.43
CA ARG A 118 -9.50 2.32 -42.04
C ARG A 118 -9.40 3.01 -43.40
N GLY A 119 -8.58 4.05 -43.48
CA GLY A 119 -8.33 4.75 -44.74
C GLY A 119 -7.75 3.85 -45.83
N GLN A 120 -6.80 3.00 -45.46
CA GLN A 120 -6.21 2.03 -46.38
C GLN A 120 -7.23 0.99 -46.80
N GLY A 121 -8.03 0.47 -45.91
CA GLY A 121 -9.09 -0.48 -46.24
C GLY A 121 -10.14 0.12 -47.19
N ALA A 122 -10.50 1.40 -46.97
CA ALA A 122 -11.47 2.09 -47.79
C ALA A 122 -10.93 2.34 -49.22
N LYS A 123 -9.63 2.45 -49.39
CA LYS A 123 -9.00 2.67 -50.69
C LYS A 123 -8.78 1.38 -51.50
N GLY A 124 -8.75 0.27 -50.78
CA GLY A 124 -8.59 -1.04 -51.37
C GLY A 124 -9.93 -1.60 -51.80
#